data_d2ddd3e619496bb8836740becc5fed53
#
_entry.id   d2ddd3e619496bb8836740becc5fed53
#
_cell.length_a   1.000
_cell.length_b   1.000
_cell.length_c   1.000
_cell.angle_alpha   90.00
_cell.angle_beta   90.00
_cell.angle_gamma   90.00
#
_symmetry.space_group_name_H-M   'P 1'
#
loop_
_entity.id
_entity.type
_entity.pdbx_description
1 polymer ?
#
loop_
_entity_poly.entity_id
_entity_poly.type
_entity_poly.pdbx_seq_one_letter_code
_entity_poly.pdbx_strand_id
1 'polypeptide(L)'
;MEGAELVLEFGKFFEKNYSKDIMDSFNEVYHTISVDFEKLAKFNIKASEDLLEQPDTTIKAAELAIQNMGLPDGIEEVKVRFFNLPDSVEIKISHARTRHISKLLKFKGIVKTKSEIRPKCVLANFECPSCGNIIELAQLEKKFNEPSMCSSCGRKGKFKLADKKLIDAQILDLEEGHEDIGGSTQPKKLKMILFSDLVSPFNDKKTNPGMKIEVVGILKEVPIEGKSGAKTVNYDLLIEGNNYISLSEDFDDIKITKEEEKKIKELANDKDVFEKITNSLCPTIYGYDRVKQALVLQLFGGSRKMRPDGVSTRGDMHILLIGDPGAGKTQIMRRMAVVAPKSKSVSGKGTTGAGLTASVIRDEMTGSWSLEAGAMVLANNGFCFIDEMDKMTTEDRSAMHECLEQQTVTIAKANIQATLRCETTVLAAANPKFGRFDPYAPINDQIDLPPALISRFDLIFPIKDVPDRFKDDLLADFILKIHQTNTFDAPPIETELIR
;
A
#
# COMPACT_ATOMS: atom_id res chain seq x y z
N MET A 1 28.25 -15.08 17.73
CA MET A 1 29.49 -15.67 17.09
C MET A 1 30.47 -14.53 16.84
N GLU A 2 31.78 -14.78 16.85
CA GLU A 2 32.75 -13.74 16.44
C GLU A 2 32.67 -13.51 14.93
N GLY A 3 32.93 -12.27 14.46
CA GLY A 3 32.69 -11.89 13.05
C GLY A 3 33.43 -12.77 12.03
N ALA A 4 34.65 -13.21 12.33
CA ALA A 4 35.42 -14.11 11.46
C ALA A 4 34.78 -15.52 11.34
N GLU A 5 34.21 -16.04 12.43
CA GLU A 5 33.51 -17.33 12.46
C GLU A 5 32.23 -17.28 11.63
N LEU A 6 31.47 -16.16 11.73
CA LEU A 6 30.28 -15.92 10.90
C LEU A 6 30.60 -15.91 9.41
N VAL A 7 31.69 -15.26 8.98
CA VAL A 7 32.11 -15.22 7.57
C VAL A 7 32.40 -16.62 7.05
N LEU A 8 33.10 -17.47 7.82
CA LEU A 8 33.39 -18.83 7.43
C LEU A 8 32.13 -19.71 7.33
N GLU A 9 31.20 -19.57 8.26
CA GLU A 9 29.95 -20.32 8.25
C GLU A 9 29.05 -19.91 7.08
N PHE A 10 28.94 -18.59 6.79
CA PHE A 10 28.24 -18.12 5.61
C PHE A 10 28.89 -18.58 4.30
N GLY A 11 30.22 -18.63 4.24
CA GLY A 11 30.95 -19.20 3.07
C GLY A 11 30.50 -20.62 2.78
N LYS A 12 30.55 -21.52 3.77
CA LYS A 12 30.07 -22.90 3.63
C LYS A 12 28.59 -23.00 3.25
N PHE A 13 27.73 -22.10 3.79
CA PHE A 13 26.32 -22.06 3.49
C PHE A 13 26.07 -21.68 2.03
N PHE A 14 26.76 -20.67 1.52
CA PHE A 14 26.63 -20.20 0.15
C PHE A 14 27.16 -21.21 -0.85
N GLU A 15 28.31 -21.80 -0.59
CA GLU A 15 28.87 -22.87 -1.44
C GLU A 15 27.89 -24.04 -1.61
N LYS A 16 27.22 -24.44 -0.53
CA LYS A 16 26.31 -25.58 -0.54
C LYS A 16 24.99 -25.31 -1.21
N ASN A 17 24.39 -24.12 -0.98
CA ASN A 17 22.98 -23.87 -1.31
C ASN A 17 22.78 -22.86 -2.44
N TYR A 18 23.74 -21.96 -2.70
CA TYR A 18 23.55 -20.80 -3.56
C TYR A 18 24.66 -20.60 -4.62
N SER A 19 25.49 -21.60 -4.88
CA SER A 19 26.63 -21.49 -5.85
C SER A 19 26.15 -21.09 -7.24
N LYS A 20 25.02 -21.61 -7.71
CA LYS A 20 24.45 -21.26 -9.02
C LYS A 20 23.88 -19.85 -9.03
N ASP A 21 23.08 -19.51 -8.00
CA ASP A 21 22.43 -18.20 -7.88
C ASP A 21 23.47 -17.07 -7.78
N ILE A 22 24.62 -17.34 -7.14
CA ILE A 22 25.76 -16.42 -7.09
C ILE A 22 26.35 -16.19 -8.49
N MET A 23 26.57 -17.25 -9.27
CA MET A 23 27.07 -17.11 -10.62
C MET A 23 26.10 -16.39 -11.54
N ASP A 24 24.82 -16.66 -11.41
CA ASP A 24 23.76 -15.99 -12.19
C ASP A 24 23.65 -14.50 -11.85
N SER A 25 23.80 -14.13 -10.56
CA SER A 25 23.77 -12.73 -10.11
C SER A 25 24.90 -11.87 -10.69
N PHE A 26 26.02 -12.46 -11.08
CA PHE A 26 27.12 -11.73 -11.71
C PHE A 26 26.79 -11.22 -13.12
N ASN A 27 25.77 -11.79 -13.76
CA ASN A 27 25.28 -11.35 -15.07
C ASN A 27 24.23 -10.24 -14.96
N GLU A 28 23.75 -9.92 -13.76
CA GLU A 28 22.75 -8.88 -13.53
C GLU A 28 23.41 -7.51 -13.32
N VAL A 29 22.66 -6.45 -13.60
CA VAL A 29 23.09 -5.05 -13.40
C VAL A 29 23.31 -4.73 -11.92
N TYR A 30 22.50 -5.34 -11.07
CA TYR A 30 22.61 -5.25 -9.62
C TYR A 30 22.97 -6.63 -9.07
N HIS A 31 24.16 -6.75 -8.52
CA HIS A 31 24.69 -8.01 -7.99
C HIS A 31 24.03 -8.31 -6.63
N THR A 32 22.86 -8.95 -6.66
CA THR A 32 22.03 -9.19 -5.48
C THR A 32 21.70 -10.67 -5.35
N ILE A 33 21.80 -11.19 -4.13
CA ILE A 33 21.47 -12.57 -3.81
C ILE A 33 20.34 -12.61 -2.81
N SER A 34 19.24 -13.25 -3.18
CA SER A 34 18.09 -13.47 -2.29
C SER A 34 18.25 -14.76 -1.51
N VAL A 35 18.29 -14.67 -0.19
CA VAL A 35 18.53 -15.77 0.74
C VAL A 35 17.29 -16.11 1.52
N ASP A 36 16.87 -17.37 1.46
CA ASP A 36 15.76 -17.88 2.24
C ASP A 36 16.19 -18.11 3.69
N PHE A 37 15.54 -17.39 4.62
CA PHE A 37 15.82 -17.51 6.05
C PHE A 37 15.59 -18.94 6.59
N GLU A 38 14.59 -19.65 6.08
CA GLU A 38 14.31 -21.02 6.52
C GLU A 38 15.46 -21.97 6.19
N LYS A 39 16.11 -21.80 5.01
CA LYS A 39 17.29 -22.58 4.65
C LYS A 39 18.48 -22.26 5.55
N LEU A 40 18.65 -20.98 5.92
CA LEU A 40 19.70 -20.57 6.86
C LEU A 40 19.47 -21.16 8.26
N ALA A 41 18.26 -21.10 8.76
CA ALA A 41 17.89 -21.66 10.07
C ALA A 41 18.09 -23.18 10.12
N LYS A 42 17.78 -23.90 9.04
CA LYS A 42 18.07 -25.35 8.92
C LYS A 42 19.56 -25.68 8.86
N PHE A 43 20.38 -24.76 8.34
CA PHE A 43 21.82 -24.96 8.24
C PHE A 43 22.54 -24.62 9.56
N ASN A 44 22.27 -23.46 10.13
CA ASN A 44 22.89 -23.00 11.39
C ASN A 44 21.92 -22.09 12.18
N ILE A 45 21.40 -22.63 13.29
CA ILE A 45 20.43 -21.92 14.15
C ILE A 45 21.05 -20.67 14.78
N LYS A 46 22.32 -20.73 15.23
CA LYS A 46 22.98 -19.58 15.86
C LYS A 46 23.17 -18.42 14.87
N ALA A 47 23.54 -18.72 13.63
CA ALA A 47 23.69 -17.69 12.60
C ALA A 47 22.34 -17.03 12.25
N SER A 48 21.23 -17.80 12.32
CA SER A 48 19.90 -17.24 12.12
C SER A 48 19.43 -16.38 13.29
N GLU A 49 19.76 -16.75 14.53
CA GLU A 49 19.47 -15.92 15.72
C GLU A 49 20.31 -14.63 15.71
N ASP A 50 21.61 -14.73 15.41
CA ASP A 50 22.49 -13.56 15.27
C ASP A 50 21.99 -12.61 14.16
N LEU A 51 21.43 -13.14 13.07
CA LEU A 51 20.83 -12.31 12.00
C LEU A 51 19.63 -11.52 12.50
N LEU A 52 18.81 -12.08 13.37
CA LEU A 52 17.64 -11.40 13.91
C LEU A 52 18.03 -10.34 14.96
N GLU A 53 19.04 -10.64 15.82
CA GLU A 53 19.43 -9.75 16.92
C GLU A 53 20.49 -8.72 16.55
N GLN A 54 21.44 -9.07 15.66
CA GLN A 54 22.54 -8.20 15.21
C GLN A 54 22.65 -8.18 13.68
N PRO A 55 21.62 -7.73 12.96
CA PRO A 55 21.54 -7.81 11.51
C PRO A 55 22.65 -7.04 10.80
N ASP A 56 23.04 -5.86 11.28
CA ASP A 56 24.07 -5.01 10.64
C ASP A 56 25.41 -5.74 10.50
N THR A 57 25.82 -6.46 11.54
CA THR A 57 27.09 -7.21 11.53
C THR A 57 26.96 -8.50 10.75
N THR A 58 25.84 -9.20 10.88
CA THR A 58 25.61 -10.50 10.24
C THR A 58 25.42 -10.38 8.73
N ILE A 59 24.70 -9.35 8.25
CA ILE A 59 24.52 -9.07 6.82
C ILE A 59 25.87 -8.73 6.19
N LYS A 60 26.67 -7.88 6.84
CA LYS A 60 28.03 -7.58 6.36
C LYS A 60 28.94 -8.81 6.33
N ALA A 61 28.86 -9.68 7.34
CA ALA A 61 29.60 -10.93 7.34
C ALA A 61 29.19 -11.86 6.17
N ALA A 62 27.89 -11.91 5.83
CA ALA A 62 27.40 -12.65 4.68
C ALA A 62 27.89 -12.04 3.35
N GLU A 63 27.86 -10.72 3.21
CA GLU A 63 28.39 -10.02 2.02
C GLU A 63 29.91 -10.28 1.87
N LEU A 64 30.69 -10.19 2.94
CA LEU A 64 32.13 -10.51 2.95
C LEU A 64 32.41 -11.97 2.63
N ALA A 65 31.56 -12.90 3.09
CA ALA A 65 31.74 -14.32 2.76
C ALA A 65 31.65 -14.56 1.27
N ILE A 66 30.73 -13.89 0.55
CA ILE A 66 30.60 -13.98 -0.89
C ILE A 66 31.81 -13.34 -1.60
N GLN A 67 32.31 -12.20 -1.10
CA GLN A 67 33.51 -11.56 -1.65
C GLN A 67 34.73 -12.49 -1.56
N ASN A 68 34.86 -13.23 -0.46
CA ASN A 68 35.99 -14.18 -0.27
C ASN A 68 35.87 -15.43 -1.16
N MET A 69 34.72 -15.72 -1.76
CA MET A 69 34.55 -16.84 -2.71
C MET A 69 35.15 -16.55 -4.10
N GLY A 70 35.68 -15.35 -4.32
CA GLY A 70 36.30 -14.94 -5.58
C GLY A 70 35.31 -14.31 -6.53
N LEU A 71 35.17 -12.98 -6.46
CA LEU A 71 34.37 -12.22 -7.40
C LEU A 71 35.07 -12.07 -8.74
N PRO A 72 34.35 -12.06 -9.88
CA PRO A 72 34.89 -11.68 -11.18
C PRO A 72 35.46 -10.26 -11.17
N ASP A 73 36.45 -10.00 -12.00
CA ASP A 73 37.05 -8.68 -12.16
C ASP A 73 35.95 -7.62 -12.51
N GLY A 74 35.86 -6.56 -11.71
CA GLY A 74 34.92 -5.46 -11.92
C GLY A 74 33.70 -5.44 -10.99
N ILE A 75 33.51 -6.46 -10.15
CA ILE A 75 32.44 -6.48 -9.14
C ILE A 75 33.03 -6.13 -7.77
N GLU A 76 32.67 -4.95 -7.22
CA GLU A 76 33.19 -4.51 -5.94
C GLU A 76 32.36 -5.01 -4.76
N GLU A 77 31.02 -5.06 -4.91
CA GLU A 77 30.11 -5.40 -3.82
C GLU A 77 28.93 -6.26 -4.31
N VAL A 78 28.56 -7.26 -3.52
CA VAL A 78 27.37 -8.07 -3.71
C VAL A 78 26.46 -7.84 -2.51
N LYS A 79 25.17 -7.58 -2.74
CA LYS A 79 24.19 -7.35 -1.68
C LYS A 79 23.42 -8.62 -1.36
N VAL A 80 23.23 -8.89 -0.05
CA VAL A 80 22.48 -10.05 0.44
C VAL A 80 21.11 -9.59 0.95
N ARG A 81 20.05 -10.20 0.40
CA ARG A 81 18.64 -9.89 0.71
C ARG A 81 17.97 -11.11 1.30
N PHE A 82 17.43 -10.96 2.51
CA PHE A 82 16.74 -12.04 3.20
C PHE A 82 15.23 -11.99 2.95
N PHE A 83 14.62 -13.14 2.80
CA PHE A 83 13.16 -13.29 2.68
C PHE A 83 12.68 -14.51 3.48
N ASN A 84 11.36 -14.69 3.57
CA ASN A 84 10.72 -15.80 4.28
C ASN A 84 11.12 -15.88 5.77
N LEU A 85 11.05 -14.73 6.47
CA LEU A 85 11.26 -14.68 7.91
C LEU A 85 10.08 -15.34 8.65
N PRO A 86 10.31 -15.95 9.82
CA PRO A 86 9.24 -16.57 10.60
C PRO A 86 8.23 -15.52 11.10
N ASP A 87 6.97 -15.95 11.29
CA ASP A 87 5.90 -15.06 11.77
C ASP A 87 6.13 -14.53 13.20
N SER A 88 7.02 -15.16 13.95
CA SER A 88 7.39 -14.70 15.30
C SER A 88 8.10 -13.33 15.31
N VAL A 89 8.71 -12.92 14.20
CA VAL A 89 9.37 -11.60 14.03
C VAL A 89 8.49 -10.62 13.24
N GLU A 90 7.27 -11.00 12.88
CA GLU A 90 6.30 -10.10 12.28
C GLU A 90 5.73 -9.16 13.34
N ILE A 91 5.83 -7.86 13.09
CA ILE A 91 5.36 -6.84 14.02
C ILE A 91 4.47 -5.86 13.27
N LYS A 92 3.31 -5.55 13.85
CA LYS A 92 2.45 -4.47 13.36
C LYS A 92 3.16 -3.13 13.53
N ILE A 93 2.96 -2.22 12.60
CA ILE A 93 3.55 -0.86 12.64
C ILE A 93 3.17 -0.16 13.96
N SER A 94 1.92 -0.32 14.41
CA SER A 94 1.42 0.23 15.67
C SER A 94 2.13 -0.32 16.91
N HIS A 95 2.74 -1.49 16.84
CA HIS A 95 3.43 -2.17 17.93
C HIS A 95 4.95 -1.98 17.93
N ALA A 96 5.52 -1.26 16.95
CA ALA A 96 6.94 -0.92 16.95
C ALA A 96 7.31 -0.08 18.19
N ARG A 97 8.36 -0.49 18.93
CA ARG A 97 8.82 0.14 20.17
C ARG A 97 10.35 0.07 20.26
N THR A 98 10.93 0.78 21.21
CA THR A 98 12.37 0.86 21.46
C THR A 98 13.05 -0.51 21.61
N ARG A 99 12.38 -1.50 22.18
CA ARG A 99 12.92 -2.87 22.31
C ARG A 99 13.18 -3.59 20.97
N HIS A 100 12.65 -3.05 19.91
CA HIS A 100 12.78 -3.61 18.56
C HIS A 100 13.86 -2.91 17.72
N ILE A 101 14.47 -1.86 18.26
CA ILE A 101 15.55 -1.12 17.59
C ILE A 101 16.74 -2.04 17.37
N SER A 102 17.39 -1.88 16.23
CA SER A 102 18.55 -2.67 15.75
C SER A 102 18.26 -4.16 15.51
N LYS A 103 17.00 -4.57 15.42
CA LYS A 103 16.61 -5.95 15.09
C LYS A 103 16.09 -6.05 13.66
N LEU A 104 16.30 -7.21 13.03
CA LEU A 104 15.71 -7.53 11.74
C LEU A 104 14.28 -8.00 11.95
N LEU A 105 13.33 -7.29 11.35
CA LEU A 105 11.90 -7.49 11.57
C LEU A 105 11.15 -7.57 10.24
N LYS A 106 9.97 -8.17 10.31
CA LYS A 106 9.03 -8.24 9.21
C LYS A 106 7.83 -7.31 9.48
N PHE A 107 7.51 -6.45 8.53
CA PHE A 107 6.38 -5.52 8.61
C PHE A 107 5.49 -5.69 7.38
N LYS A 108 4.19 -5.57 7.57
CA LYS A 108 3.22 -5.47 6.49
C LYS A 108 2.60 -4.08 6.50
N GLY A 109 2.43 -3.48 5.33
CA GLY A 109 1.82 -2.16 5.23
C GLY A 109 1.49 -1.79 3.80
N ILE A 110 0.71 -0.71 3.66
CA ILE A 110 0.36 -0.12 2.37
C ILE A 110 1.28 1.09 2.15
N VAL A 111 1.87 1.18 0.98
CA VAL A 111 2.66 2.35 0.57
C VAL A 111 1.72 3.53 0.41
N LYS A 112 1.85 4.55 1.24
CA LYS A 112 1.04 5.76 1.18
C LYS A 112 1.68 6.86 0.36
N THR A 113 2.98 7.10 0.61
CA THR A 113 3.77 8.08 -0.13
C THR A 113 5.07 7.47 -0.62
N LYS A 114 5.55 8.01 -1.72
CA LYS A 114 6.81 7.63 -2.36
C LYS A 114 7.58 8.89 -2.72
N SER A 115 8.81 9.02 -2.20
CA SER A 115 9.67 10.13 -2.55
C SER A 115 10.32 9.93 -3.92
N GLU A 116 10.85 11.00 -4.47
CA GLU A 116 11.79 10.91 -5.60
C GLU A 116 13.06 10.16 -5.20
N ILE A 117 13.67 9.50 -6.18
CA ILE A 117 14.97 8.85 -6.02
C ILE A 117 16.03 9.96 -5.94
N ARG A 118 16.84 9.92 -4.90
CA ARG A 118 17.94 10.89 -4.71
C ARG A 118 19.23 10.19 -4.36
N PRO A 119 20.34 10.61 -4.97
CA PRO A 119 21.65 10.09 -4.60
C PRO A 119 22.01 10.56 -3.17
N LYS A 120 22.31 9.60 -2.29
CA LYS A 120 22.78 9.83 -0.92
C LYS A 120 24.27 9.49 -0.85
N CYS A 121 25.06 10.40 -0.27
CA CYS A 121 26.45 10.15 0.01
C CYS A 121 26.58 9.19 1.20
N VAL A 122 27.28 8.08 1.01
CA VAL A 122 27.54 7.08 2.08
C VAL A 122 28.94 7.20 2.58
N LEU A 123 29.88 7.49 1.68
CA LEU A 123 31.30 7.60 1.96
C LEU A 123 31.86 8.83 1.28
N ALA A 124 32.68 9.59 1.99
CA ALA A 124 33.36 10.75 1.44
C ALA A 124 34.86 10.67 1.78
N ASN A 125 35.69 10.82 0.77
CA ASN A 125 37.13 10.82 0.86
C ASN A 125 37.64 12.26 0.84
N PHE A 126 38.33 12.68 1.92
CA PHE A 126 38.87 14.00 2.07
C PHE A 126 40.39 13.98 1.99
N GLU A 127 40.96 14.82 1.16
CA GLU A 127 42.40 15.02 1.04
C GLU A 127 42.89 16.12 2.03
N CYS A 128 43.89 15.80 2.78
CA CYS A 128 44.53 16.79 3.65
C CYS A 128 45.44 17.73 2.83
N PRO A 129 45.17 19.04 2.79
CA PRO A 129 45.96 19.96 1.98
C PRO A 129 47.39 20.19 2.49
N SER A 130 47.76 19.63 3.65
CA SER A 130 49.13 19.75 4.20
C SER A 130 50.01 18.52 3.94
N CYS A 131 49.46 17.32 4.04
CA CYS A 131 50.21 16.08 3.89
C CYS A 131 49.72 15.14 2.80
N GLY A 132 48.65 15.51 2.07
CA GLY A 132 48.08 14.67 1.01
C GLY A 132 47.39 13.39 1.50
N ASN A 133 47.28 13.17 2.83
CA ASN A 133 46.61 11.99 3.37
C ASN A 133 45.14 11.98 3.05
N ILE A 134 44.62 10.83 2.60
CA ILE A 134 43.20 10.66 2.33
C ILE A 134 42.51 10.16 3.60
N ILE A 135 41.50 10.90 4.03
CA ILE A 135 40.67 10.57 5.19
C ILE A 135 39.32 10.11 4.68
N GLU A 136 39.03 8.85 4.88
CA GLU A 136 37.75 8.24 4.54
C GLU A 136 36.76 8.44 5.69
N LEU A 137 35.61 9.06 5.41
CA LEU A 137 34.59 9.35 6.41
C LEU A 137 33.24 8.84 5.95
N ALA A 138 32.66 7.90 6.71
CA ALA A 138 31.31 7.44 6.47
C ALA A 138 30.28 8.53 6.84
N GLN A 139 29.33 8.80 5.96
CA GLN A 139 28.29 9.79 6.13
C GLN A 139 27.03 9.15 6.72
N LEU A 140 27.00 9.01 8.05
CA LEU A 140 25.90 8.34 8.76
C LEU A 140 24.76 9.29 9.13
N GLU A 141 25.03 10.60 9.20
CA GLU A 141 24.07 11.62 9.59
C GLU A 141 23.39 12.30 8.37
N LYS A 142 22.33 13.07 8.63
CA LYS A 142 21.67 13.89 7.58
C LYS A 142 22.57 15.03 7.08
N LYS A 143 23.39 15.59 7.95
CA LYS A 143 24.34 16.65 7.58
C LYS A 143 25.62 16.03 7.09
N PHE A 144 26.15 16.61 6.03
CA PHE A 144 27.43 16.22 5.48
C PHE A 144 28.52 16.54 6.52
N ASN A 145 29.18 15.50 7.01
CA ASN A 145 30.21 15.62 8.04
C ASN A 145 31.60 15.73 7.39
N GLU A 146 32.32 16.78 7.76
CA GLU A 146 33.72 16.97 7.38
C GLU A 146 34.64 16.52 8.52
N PRO A 147 35.85 15.99 8.25
CA PRO A 147 36.79 15.63 9.29
C PRO A 147 37.24 16.89 10.03
N SER A 148 37.28 16.82 11.34
CA SER A 148 37.73 17.95 12.19
C SER A 148 39.27 18.09 12.29
N MET A 149 39.97 16.97 12.11
CA MET A 149 41.44 16.87 12.24
C MET A 149 42.01 15.78 11.36
N CYS A 150 43.17 15.99 10.77
CA CYS A 150 43.89 14.97 10.04
C CYS A 150 44.54 13.96 10.99
N SER A 151 44.33 12.67 10.72
CA SER A 151 44.87 11.55 11.48
C SER A 151 46.41 11.45 11.38
N SER A 152 47.02 11.92 10.30
CA SER A 152 48.47 11.81 10.07
C SER A 152 49.27 13.03 10.55
N CYS A 153 48.83 14.26 10.23
CA CYS A 153 49.60 15.46 10.54
C CYS A 153 48.97 16.37 11.61
N GLY A 154 47.80 16.00 12.16
CA GLY A 154 47.13 16.77 13.21
C GLY A 154 46.52 18.10 12.76
N ARG A 155 46.57 18.44 11.46
CA ARG A 155 46.00 19.69 10.95
C ARG A 155 44.51 19.77 11.22
N LYS A 156 44.06 20.90 11.70
CA LYS A 156 42.67 21.28 11.88
C LYS A 156 42.25 22.26 10.79
N GLY A 157 41.00 22.22 10.35
CA GLY A 157 40.44 23.16 9.40
C GLY A 157 39.73 22.48 8.23
N LYS A 158 39.58 23.17 7.11
CA LYS A 158 38.87 22.65 5.94
C LYS A 158 39.74 21.66 5.17
N PHE A 159 39.14 20.55 4.78
CA PHE A 159 39.72 19.51 3.96
C PHE A 159 39.10 19.57 2.55
N LYS A 160 39.86 19.13 1.57
CA LYS A 160 39.36 19.09 0.18
C LYS A 160 38.65 17.77 -0.04
N LEU A 161 37.42 17.83 -0.52
CA LEU A 161 36.70 16.64 -0.96
C LEU A 161 37.41 16.06 -2.21
N ALA A 162 37.97 14.87 -2.10
CA ALA A 162 38.65 14.17 -3.18
C ALA A 162 37.68 13.33 -4.00
N ASP A 163 36.88 12.50 -3.33
CA ASP A 163 35.88 11.63 -3.95
C ASP A 163 34.72 11.37 -3.02
N LYS A 164 33.58 10.93 -3.56
CA LYS A 164 32.38 10.56 -2.81
C LYS A 164 31.67 9.37 -3.43
N LYS A 165 31.33 8.38 -2.61
CA LYS A 165 30.50 7.25 -3.03
C LYS A 165 29.04 7.62 -2.82
N LEU A 166 28.29 7.72 -3.92
CA LEU A 166 26.86 7.99 -3.93
C LEU A 166 26.09 6.68 -4.17
N ILE A 167 25.01 6.51 -3.47
CA ILE A 167 24.03 5.43 -3.71
C ILE A 167 22.64 6.03 -3.85
N ASP A 168 21.84 5.45 -4.72
CA ASP A 168 20.45 5.86 -4.87
C ASP A 168 19.65 5.48 -3.63
N ALA A 169 18.87 6.43 -3.14
CA ALA A 169 18.02 6.27 -1.97
C ALA A 169 16.61 6.78 -2.25
N GLN A 170 15.62 6.08 -1.73
CA GLN A 170 14.22 6.44 -1.81
C GLN A 170 13.54 6.23 -0.46
N ILE A 171 12.64 7.13 -0.08
CA ILE A 171 11.85 7.04 1.15
C ILE A 171 10.42 6.71 0.80
N LEU A 172 9.87 5.72 1.50
CA LEU A 172 8.46 5.34 1.44
C LEU A 172 7.82 5.53 2.80
N ASP A 173 6.59 6.03 2.84
CA ASP A 173 5.77 5.98 4.06
C ASP A 173 4.83 4.78 3.97
N LEU A 174 4.95 3.89 4.94
CA LEU A 174 4.08 2.73 5.11
C LEU A 174 2.99 3.06 6.10
N GLU A 175 1.75 2.72 5.77
CA GLU A 175 0.59 2.82 6.64
C GLU A 175 0.04 1.42 6.91
N GLU A 176 -0.42 1.19 8.13
CA GLU A 176 -1.03 -0.07 8.54
C GLU A 176 -2.32 -0.35 7.76
N GLY A 177 -2.51 -1.57 7.30
CA GLY A 177 -3.74 -1.96 6.58
C GLY A 177 -4.98 -1.85 7.47
N HIS A 178 -6.11 -1.44 6.91
CA HIS A 178 -7.36 -1.32 7.66
C HIS A 178 -7.85 -2.66 8.25
N GLU A 179 -7.49 -3.77 7.63
CA GLU A 179 -7.81 -5.14 8.10
C GLU A 179 -7.09 -5.48 9.40
N ASP A 180 -5.92 -4.88 9.63
CA ASP A 180 -5.09 -5.14 10.80
C ASP A 180 -5.48 -4.26 12.00
N ILE A 181 -6.33 -3.25 11.78
CA ILE A 181 -6.76 -2.29 12.80
C ILE A 181 -8.06 -2.78 13.41
N GLY A 182 -7.98 -3.36 14.60
CA GLY A 182 -9.16 -3.74 15.40
C GLY A 182 -9.89 -2.51 15.92
N GLY A 183 -10.98 -2.10 15.27
CA GLY A 183 -11.88 -1.06 15.79
C GLY A 183 -11.42 0.37 15.51
N SER A 184 -11.56 1.30 16.44
CA SER A 184 -11.50 2.75 16.28
C SER A 184 -10.11 3.40 16.41
N THR A 185 -9.02 2.68 16.16
CA THR A 185 -7.66 3.23 16.26
C THR A 185 -7.20 3.86 14.95
N GLN A 186 -6.53 5.01 15.04
CA GLN A 186 -5.95 5.69 13.89
C GLN A 186 -4.77 4.86 13.33
N PRO A 187 -4.72 4.59 12.01
CA PRO A 187 -3.60 3.87 11.39
C PRO A 187 -2.28 4.61 11.64
N LYS A 188 -1.26 3.88 12.05
CA LYS A 188 0.07 4.44 12.26
C LYS A 188 0.89 4.35 10.99
N LYS A 189 1.77 5.34 10.83
CA LYS A 189 2.72 5.43 9.73
C LYS A 189 4.12 5.12 10.23
N LEU A 190 4.91 4.48 9.37
CA LEU A 190 6.32 4.21 9.62
C LEU A 190 7.10 4.46 8.33
N LYS A 191 8.17 5.25 8.43
CA LYS A 191 9.01 5.56 7.28
C LYS A 191 9.96 4.41 7.00
N MET A 192 10.17 4.12 5.71
CA MET A 192 11.13 3.14 5.23
C MET A 192 12.08 3.81 4.24
N ILE A 193 13.35 3.52 4.34
CA ILE A 193 14.36 3.93 3.37
C ILE A 193 14.87 2.72 2.60
N LEU A 194 14.90 2.86 1.29
CA LEU A 194 15.43 1.88 0.35
C LEU A 194 16.73 2.40 -0.26
N PHE A 195 17.66 1.51 -0.53
CA PHE A 195 18.96 1.83 -1.11
C PHE A 195 19.30 0.96 -2.32
N SER A 196 20.06 1.53 -3.25
CA SER A 196 20.74 0.85 -4.35
C SER A 196 19.81 -0.02 -5.21
N ASP A 197 19.99 -1.33 -5.23
CA ASP A 197 19.23 -2.32 -6.01
C ASP A 197 17.72 -2.30 -5.75
N LEU A 198 17.32 -2.02 -4.52
CA LEU A 198 15.89 -1.93 -4.15
C LEU A 198 15.18 -0.74 -4.81
N VAL A 199 15.93 0.23 -5.30
CA VAL A 199 15.44 1.46 -5.95
C VAL A 199 15.52 1.38 -7.48
N SER A 200 15.83 0.19 -8.03
CA SER A 200 15.96 0.00 -9.47
C SER A 200 14.65 0.29 -10.23
N PRO A 201 14.71 0.72 -11.51
CA PRO A 201 13.53 0.98 -12.33
C PRO A 201 12.59 -0.24 -12.47
N PHE A 202 13.14 -1.44 -12.38
CA PHE A 202 12.39 -2.69 -12.41
C PHE A 202 11.53 -2.86 -11.15
N ASN A 203 12.04 -2.45 -10.01
CA ASN A 203 11.37 -2.52 -8.72
C ASN A 203 10.46 -1.32 -8.45
N ASP A 204 10.59 -0.25 -9.22
CA ASP A 204 9.86 1.01 -9.05
C ASP A 204 8.32 0.82 -9.11
N LYS A 205 7.86 -0.09 -9.97
CA LYS A 205 6.43 -0.42 -10.11
C LYS A 205 5.85 -1.13 -8.89
N LYS A 206 6.66 -1.88 -8.14
CA LYS A 206 6.23 -2.66 -6.97
C LYS A 206 6.04 -1.80 -5.71
N THR A 207 6.55 -0.57 -5.71
CA THR A 207 6.49 0.37 -4.59
C THR A 207 5.58 1.55 -4.85
N ASN A 208 4.67 1.45 -5.82
CA ASN A 208 3.73 2.54 -6.10
C ASN A 208 2.77 2.78 -4.92
N PRO A 209 2.36 4.03 -4.69
CA PRO A 209 1.35 4.35 -3.70
C PRO A 209 0.09 3.50 -3.89
N GLY A 210 -0.43 2.94 -2.81
CA GLY A 210 -1.57 2.02 -2.82
C GLY A 210 -1.23 0.53 -2.85
N MET A 211 0.03 0.16 -3.09
CA MET A 211 0.46 -1.24 -3.06
C MET A 211 0.66 -1.72 -1.63
N LYS A 212 0.18 -2.92 -1.32
CA LYS A 212 0.45 -3.63 -0.06
C LYS A 212 1.78 -4.36 -0.19
N ILE A 213 2.69 -4.12 0.71
CA ILE A 213 4.03 -4.74 0.69
C ILE A 213 4.36 -5.36 2.04
N GLU A 214 5.08 -6.47 1.97
CA GLU A 214 5.77 -7.06 3.11
C GLU A 214 7.22 -6.62 3.06
N VAL A 215 7.71 -6.06 4.14
CA VAL A 215 9.05 -5.51 4.26
C VAL A 215 9.84 -6.28 5.28
N VAL A 216 11.03 -6.69 4.91
CA VAL A 216 12.06 -7.17 5.82
C VAL A 216 13.08 -6.06 5.99
N GLY A 217 13.27 -5.59 7.21
CA GLY A 217 14.17 -4.46 7.44
C GLY A 217 14.59 -4.31 8.89
N ILE A 218 15.58 -3.47 9.09
CA ILE A 218 16.15 -3.15 10.38
C ILE A 218 15.48 -1.88 10.91
N LEU A 219 14.91 -1.95 12.10
CA LEU A 219 14.33 -0.78 12.74
C LEU A 219 15.45 0.08 13.33
N LYS A 220 15.57 1.32 12.87
CA LYS A 220 16.56 2.30 13.33
C LYS A 220 15.89 3.53 13.92
N GLU A 221 16.62 4.25 14.74
CA GLU A 221 16.22 5.53 15.32
C GLU A 221 16.88 6.70 14.58
N VAL A 222 16.11 7.76 14.34
CA VAL A 222 16.60 8.97 13.70
C VAL A 222 16.27 10.17 14.60
N PRO A 223 17.25 11.00 14.98
CA PRO A 223 16.98 12.17 15.80
C PRO A 223 16.11 13.17 15.05
N ILE A 224 15.10 13.72 15.73
CA ILE A 224 14.27 14.81 15.20
C ILE A 224 15.06 16.10 15.34
N GLU A 225 15.24 16.82 14.24
CA GLU A 225 15.87 18.14 14.26
C GLU A 225 14.84 19.22 14.62
N GLY A 226 15.16 20.06 15.60
CA GLY A 226 14.37 21.24 15.91
C GLY A 226 14.48 22.31 14.82
N LYS A 227 13.57 23.30 14.82
CA LYS A 227 13.55 24.42 13.85
C LYS A 227 14.87 25.20 13.76
N SER A 228 15.69 25.17 14.81
CA SER A 228 17.04 25.77 14.87
C SER A 228 18.15 24.84 14.39
N GLY A 229 17.86 23.64 13.93
CA GLY A 229 18.85 22.62 13.54
C GLY A 229 19.53 21.93 14.74
N ALA A 230 19.07 22.18 15.95
CA ALA A 230 19.56 21.47 17.16
C ALA A 230 18.88 20.08 17.23
N LYS A 231 19.65 19.07 17.62
CA LYS A 231 19.11 17.72 17.88
C LYS A 231 18.16 17.79 19.09
N THR A 232 16.95 17.29 18.94
CA THR A 232 16.02 17.17 20.06
C THR A 232 16.25 15.85 20.81
N VAL A 233 15.67 15.73 22.01
CA VAL A 233 15.70 14.47 22.78
C VAL A 233 14.71 13.43 22.23
N ASN A 234 13.89 13.78 21.25
CA ASN A 234 12.93 12.90 20.62
C ASN A 234 13.51 12.26 19.36
N TYR A 235 13.22 11.00 19.17
CA TYR A 235 13.64 10.19 18.02
C TYR A 235 12.43 9.64 17.29
N ASP A 236 12.49 9.64 15.97
CA ASP A 236 11.57 8.93 15.12
C ASP A 236 12.11 7.54 14.79
N LEU A 237 11.20 6.61 14.54
CA LEU A 237 11.54 5.26 14.07
C LEU A 237 11.55 5.24 12.54
N LEU A 238 12.55 4.56 11.98
CA LEU A 238 12.73 4.36 10.55
C LEU A 238 13.08 2.90 10.28
N ILE A 239 12.52 2.31 9.23
CA ILE A 239 12.94 1.01 8.73
C ILE A 239 14.02 1.22 7.67
N GLU A 240 15.18 0.63 7.86
CA GLU A 240 16.13 0.42 6.77
C GLU A 240 15.79 -0.89 6.06
N GLY A 241 15.26 -0.80 4.84
CA GLY A 241 14.79 -1.96 4.08
C GLY A 241 15.96 -2.85 3.64
N ASN A 242 15.90 -4.12 4.00
CA ASN A 242 16.78 -5.16 3.46
C ASN A 242 16.13 -5.82 2.24
N ASN A 243 14.84 -6.13 2.31
CA ASN A 243 14.08 -6.71 1.21
C ASN A 243 12.61 -6.30 1.30
N TYR A 244 11.89 -6.37 0.20
CA TYR A 244 10.45 -6.24 0.21
C TYR A 244 9.80 -7.10 -0.87
N ILE A 245 8.60 -7.57 -0.59
CA ILE A 245 7.78 -8.37 -1.47
C ILE A 245 6.44 -7.63 -1.63
N SER A 246 6.01 -7.44 -2.87
CA SER A 246 4.67 -6.91 -3.12
C SER A 246 3.65 -7.98 -2.76
N LEU A 247 2.78 -7.65 -1.82
CA LEU A 247 1.61 -8.45 -1.44
C LEU A 247 0.36 -7.94 -2.17
N SER A 248 0.53 -7.15 -3.23
CA SER A 248 -0.62 -6.74 -4.02
C SER A 248 -1.32 -8.01 -4.48
N GLU A 249 -2.51 -8.19 -3.95
CA GLU A 249 -3.47 -9.14 -4.47
C GLU A 249 -3.83 -8.64 -5.89
N ASP A 250 -2.97 -8.85 -6.85
CA ASP A 250 -3.42 -8.98 -8.21
C ASP A 250 -4.34 -10.19 -8.19
N PHE A 251 -5.50 -10.11 -8.85
CA PHE A 251 -6.48 -11.19 -8.90
C PHE A 251 -5.88 -12.55 -9.29
N ASP A 252 -4.65 -12.56 -9.83
CA ASP A 252 -3.86 -13.73 -10.21
C ASP A 252 -3.29 -14.51 -9.00
N ASP A 253 -3.20 -13.91 -7.79
CA ASP A 253 -2.60 -14.54 -6.61
C ASP A 253 -3.61 -15.21 -5.66
N ILE A 254 -4.91 -15.12 -5.93
CA ILE A 254 -5.94 -15.82 -5.15
C ILE A 254 -5.78 -17.33 -5.38
N LYS A 255 -5.20 -18.01 -4.40
CA LYS A 255 -5.06 -19.47 -4.43
C LYS A 255 -6.40 -20.12 -4.10
N ILE A 256 -7.19 -20.38 -5.14
CA ILE A 256 -8.43 -21.14 -5.02
C ILE A 256 -8.07 -22.59 -4.67
N THR A 257 -8.59 -23.09 -3.57
CA THR A 257 -8.41 -24.49 -3.18
C THR A 257 -9.23 -25.40 -4.10
N LYS A 258 -8.82 -26.67 -4.24
CA LYS A 258 -9.54 -27.64 -5.08
C LYS A 258 -10.98 -27.89 -4.61
N GLU A 259 -11.26 -27.67 -3.34
CA GLU A 259 -12.60 -27.80 -2.74
C GLU A 259 -13.48 -26.60 -3.11
N GLU A 260 -12.93 -25.39 -3.05
CA GLU A 260 -13.62 -24.17 -3.49
C GLU A 260 -13.89 -24.20 -5.00
N GLU A 261 -12.93 -24.65 -5.80
CA GLU A 261 -13.10 -24.80 -7.24
C GLU A 261 -14.29 -25.74 -7.59
N LYS A 262 -14.46 -26.83 -6.82
CA LYS A 262 -15.61 -27.73 -6.99
C LYS A 262 -16.92 -27.02 -6.65
N LYS A 263 -16.97 -26.32 -5.51
CA LYS A 263 -18.16 -25.56 -5.09
C LYS A 263 -18.54 -24.49 -6.13
N ILE A 264 -17.55 -23.76 -6.66
CA ILE A 264 -17.77 -22.75 -7.71
C ILE A 264 -18.34 -23.38 -8.97
N LYS A 265 -17.81 -24.53 -9.42
CA LYS A 265 -18.31 -25.26 -10.59
C LYS A 265 -19.73 -25.82 -10.39
N GLU A 266 -20.04 -26.26 -9.18
CA GLU A 266 -21.40 -26.70 -8.82
C GLU A 266 -22.38 -25.53 -8.86
N LEU A 267 -22.03 -24.38 -8.29
CA LEU A 267 -22.81 -23.14 -8.32
C LEU A 267 -22.99 -22.63 -9.76
N ALA A 268 -21.96 -22.70 -10.60
CA ALA A 268 -22.04 -22.25 -12.00
C ALA A 268 -23.05 -23.05 -12.86
N ASN A 269 -23.33 -24.29 -12.47
CA ASN A 269 -24.33 -25.13 -13.14
C ASN A 269 -25.75 -24.89 -12.62
N ASP A 270 -25.93 -24.09 -11.58
CA ASP A 270 -27.24 -23.79 -11.02
C ASP A 270 -27.95 -22.71 -11.85
N LYS A 271 -29.19 -22.97 -12.24
CA LYS A 271 -30.00 -22.01 -13.04
C LYS A 271 -30.33 -20.72 -12.26
N ASP A 272 -30.42 -20.83 -10.94
CA ASP A 272 -30.84 -19.74 -10.04
C ASP A 272 -29.63 -19.08 -9.34
N VAL A 273 -28.41 -19.28 -9.86
CA VAL A 273 -27.17 -18.76 -9.26
C VAL A 273 -27.22 -17.25 -9.06
N PHE A 274 -27.74 -16.51 -10.02
CA PHE A 274 -27.83 -15.05 -9.96
C PHE A 274 -28.73 -14.56 -8.81
N GLU A 275 -29.88 -15.23 -8.62
CA GLU A 275 -30.80 -14.91 -7.50
C GLU A 275 -30.17 -15.29 -6.16
N LYS A 276 -29.49 -16.43 -6.09
CA LYS A 276 -28.77 -16.86 -4.87
C LYS A 276 -27.68 -15.88 -4.47
N ILE A 277 -26.86 -15.41 -5.42
CA ILE A 277 -25.84 -14.39 -5.18
C ILE A 277 -26.51 -13.07 -4.74
N THR A 278 -27.58 -12.65 -5.42
CA THR A 278 -28.31 -11.41 -5.10
C THR A 278 -28.83 -11.43 -3.66
N ASN A 279 -29.43 -12.54 -3.22
CA ASN A 279 -29.95 -12.70 -1.87
C ASN A 279 -28.83 -12.82 -0.83
N SER A 280 -27.69 -13.37 -1.20
CA SER A 280 -26.54 -13.52 -0.29
C SER A 280 -25.71 -12.23 -0.13
N LEU A 281 -25.82 -11.29 -1.08
CA LEU A 281 -25.04 -10.05 -1.06
C LEU A 281 -25.37 -9.19 0.17
N CYS A 282 -26.65 -8.90 0.38
CA CYS A 282 -27.14 -8.07 1.49
C CYS A 282 -28.29 -8.76 2.23
N PRO A 283 -28.04 -9.84 3.00
CA PRO A 283 -29.10 -10.62 3.64
C PRO A 283 -29.85 -9.83 4.73
N THR A 284 -29.21 -8.81 5.31
CA THR A 284 -29.78 -7.97 6.38
C THR A 284 -30.74 -6.88 5.87
N ILE A 285 -30.83 -6.67 4.56
CA ILE A 285 -31.64 -5.62 3.97
C ILE A 285 -32.81 -6.25 3.22
N TYR A 286 -34.02 -5.90 3.66
CA TYR A 286 -35.24 -6.35 3.02
C TYR A 286 -35.55 -5.57 1.75
N GLY A 287 -35.96 -6.27 0.69
CA GLY A 287 -36.29 -5.65 -0.60
C GLY A 287 -35.10 -5.12 -1.38
N TYR A 288 -35.34 -4.12 -2.21
CA TYR A 288 -34.34 -3.49 -3.11
C TYR A 288 -33.69 -4.48 -4.11
N ASP A 289 -34.45 -5.47 -4.60
CA ASP A 289 -33.92 -6.54 -5.44
C ASP A 289 -33.19 -6.03 -6.68
N ARG A 290 -33.74 -4.99 -7.35
CA ARG A 290 -33.06 -4.38 -8.52
C ARG A 290 -31.75 -3.71 -8.16
N VAL A 291 -31.67 -3.06 -6.98
CA VAL A 291 -30.43 -2.46 -6.49
C VAL A 291 -29.40 -3.57 -6.20
N LYS A 292 -29.84 -4.62 -5.51
CA LYS A 292 -28.96 -5.77 -5.22
C LYS A 292 -28.46 -6.45 -6.50
N GLN A 293 -29.33 -6.64 -7.49
CA GLN A 293 -28.94 -7.18 -8.80
C GLN A 293 -27.90 -6.30 -9.51
N ALA A 294 -28.09 -4.96 -9.48
CA ALA A 294 -27.13 -4.03 -10.05
C ALA A 294 -25.78 -4.07 -9.31
N LEU A 295 -25.79 -4.21 -7.98
CA LEU A 295 -24.58 -4.35 -7.20
C LEU A 295 -23.84 -5.66 -7.47
N VAL A 296 -24.55 -6.76 -7.70
CA VAL A 296 -23.95 -8.02 -8.17
C VAL A 296 -23.27 -7.83 -9.51
N LEU A 297 -23.94 -7.19 -10.48
CA LEU A 297 -23.33 -6.89 -11.77
C LEU A 297 -22.14 -5.96 -11.66
N GLN A 298 -22.17 -5.01 -10.71
CA GLN A 298 -21.04 -4.12 -10.41
C GLN A 298 -19.84 -4.88 -9.87
N LEU A 299 -20.05 -5.90 -9.02
CA LEU A 299 -18.98 -6.74 -8.50
C LEU A 299 -18.26 -7.53 -9.60
N PHE A 300 -19.03 -8.09 -10.53
CA PHE A 300 -18.45 -8.83 -11.66
C PHE A 300 -17.79 -7.88 -12.68
N GLY A 301 -18.25 -6.64 -12.76
CA GLY A 301 -17.76 -5.67 -13.73
C GLY A 301 -18.00 -6.08 -15.19
N GLY A 302 -17.53 -5.25 -16.10
CA GLY A 302 -17.50 -5.52 -17.53
C GLY A 302 -16.08 -5.72 -18.05
N SER A 303 -15.95 -6.34 -19.21
CA SER A 303 -14.64 -6.46 -19.86
C SER A 303 -14.21 -5.14 -20.51
N ARG A 304 -12.97 -4.70 -20.25
CA ARG A 304 -12.36 -3.57 -20.94
C ARG A 304 -12.16 -3.93 -22.42
N LYS A 305 -12.65 -3.10 -23.31
CA LYS A 305 -12.53 -3.32 -24.76
C LYS A 305 -11.59 -2.28 -25.36
N MET A 306 -10.55 -2.72 -26.04
CA MET A 306 -9.73 -1.86 -26.88
C MET A 306 -10.33 -1.81 -28.28
N ARG A 307 -10.58 -0.61 -28.77
CA ARG A 307 -11.04 -0.38 -30.14
C ARG A 307 -9.84 -0.36 -31.10
N PRO A 308 -10.08 -0.62 -32.42
CA PRO A 308 -9.01 -0.56 -33.42
C PRO A 308 -8.33 0.81 -33.54
N ASP A 309 -9.00 1.88 -33.11
CA ASP A 309 -8.51 3.26 -33.07
C ASP A 309 -7.59 3.55 -31.84
N GLY A 310 -7.34 2.53 -31.01
CA GLY A 310 -6.53 2.66 -29.79
C GLY A 310 -7.29 3.22 -28.58
N VAL A 311 -8.56 3.59 -28.73
CA VAL A 311 -9.38 4.07 -27.63
C VAL A 311 -9.90 2.88 -26.80
N SER A 312 -9.66 2.88 -25.50
CA SER A 312 -10.21 1.87 -24.60
C SER A 312 -11.56 2.29 -24.04
N THR A 313 -12.52 1.36 -24.06
CA THR A 313 -13.79 1.54 -23.34
C THR A 313 -13.66 0.86 -21.98
N ARG A 314 -13.99 1.60 -20.91
CA ARG A 314 -13.97 1.09 -19.53
C ARG A 314 -14.91 -0.10 -19.35
N GLY A 315 -14.56 -1.03 -18.48
CA GLY A 315 -15.41 -2.12 -18.02
C GLY A 315 -16.08 -1.83 -16.67
N ASP A 316 -15.58 -0.82 -15.94
CA ASP A 316 -16.09 -0.46 -14.62
C ASP A 316 -17.43 0.24 -14.70
N MET A 317 -18.38 -0.17 -13.83
CA MET A 317 -19.71 0.39 -13.74
C MET A 317 -19.86 1.24 -12.49
N HIS A 318 -20.21 2.50 -12.66
CA HIS A 318 -20.44 3.43 -11.56
C HIS A 318 -21.94 3.49 -11.21
N ILE A 319 -22.24 3.31 -9.92
CA ILE A 319 -23.63 3.32 -9.41
C ILE A 319 -23.79 4.46 -8.42
N LEU A 320 -24.90 5.18 -8.55
CA LEU A 320 -25.30 6.26 -7.64
C LEU A 320 -26.63 5.92 -6.97
N LEU A 321 -26.62 5.88 -5.64
CA LEU A 321 -27.81 5.71 -4.81
C LEU A 321 -28.22 7.07 -4.27
N ILE A 322 -29.39 7.56 -4.69
CA ILE A 322 -29.95 8.82 -4.16
C ILE A 322 -31.21 8.49 -3.39
N GLY A 323 -31.28 8.85 -2.12
CA GLY A 323 -32.44 8.47 -1.36
C GLY A 323 -32.60 9.18 -0.03
N ASP A 324 -33.78 8.99 0.55
CA ASP A 324 -34.13 9.57 1.82
C ASP A 324 -33.20 9.10 2.97
N PRO A 325 -32.99 9.90 4.02
CA PRO A 325 -32.27 9.47 5.19
C PRO A 325 -32.95 8.25 5.84
N GLY A 326 -32.14 7.30 6.29
CA GLY A 326 -32.65 6.06 6.89
C GLY A 326 -33.03 4.95 5.91
N ALA A 327 -33.02 5.18 4.59
CA ALA A 327 -33.36 4.19 3.57
C ALA A 327 -32.32 3.06 3.35
N GLY A 328 -31.36 2.89 4.25
CA GLY A 328 -30.40 1.76 4.23
C GLY A 328 -29.19 1.92 3.30
N LYS A 329 -29.00 3.06 2.62
CA LYS A 329 -27.89 3.30 1.67
C LYS A 329 -26.51 2.97 2.27
N THR A 330 -26.20 3.54 3.42
CA THR A 330 -24.92 3.33 4.12
C THR A 330 -24.73 1.87 4.52
N GLN A 331 -25.78 1.14 4.87
CA GLN A 331 -25.71 -0.29 5.20
C GLN A 331 -25.39 -1.13 3.97
N ILE A 332 -25.99 -0.81 2.83
CA ILE A 332 -25.67 -1.44 1.54
C ILE A 332 -24.19 -1.25 1.23
N MET A 333 -23.69 -0.02 1.33
CA MET A 333 -22.30 0.30 1.05
C MET A 333 -21.32 -0.40 2.00
N ARG A 334 -21.64 -0.45 3.30
CA ARG A 334 -20.82 -1.19 4.28
C ARG A 334 -20.75 -2.67 3.96
N ARG A 335 -21.88 -3.27 3.57
CA ARG A 335 -21.90 -4.67 3.20
C ARG A 335 -21.10 -4.94 1.92
N MET A 336 -21.22 -4.06 0.93
CA MET A 336 -20.41 -4.11 -0.29
C MET A 336 -18.91 -3.99 0.01
N ALA A 337 -18.52 -3.16 0.97
CA ALA A 337 -17.12 -3.00 1.38
C ALA A 337 -16.54 -4.29 2.01
N VAL A 338 -17.38 -5.13 2.62
CA VAL A 338 -16.95 -6.42 3.16
C VAL A 338 -16.83 -7.48 2.07
N VAL A 339 -17.72 -7.46 1.07
CA VAL A 339 -17.74 -8.44 -0.02
C VAL A 339 -16.69 -8.12 -1.07
N ALA A 340 -16.46 -6.83 -1.37
CA ALA A 340 -15.50 -6.43 -2.39
C ALA A 340 -14.07 -6.83 -2.02
N PRO A 341 -13.30 -7.45 -2.93
CA PRO A 341 -11.96 -7.96 -2.63
C PRO A 341 -10.97 -6.85 -2.27
N LYS A 342 -11.07 -5.70 -2.94
CA LYS A 342 -10.29 -4.50 -2.64
C LYS A 342 -11.21 -3.30 -2.61
N SER A 343 -11.29 -2.65 -1.46
CA SER A 343 -12.23 -1.54 -1.28
C SER A 343 -11.64 -0.41 -0.45
N LYS A 344 -12.10 0.82 -0.74
CA LYS A 344 -11.84 2.02 0.07
C LYS A 344 -13.15 2.77 0.28
N SER A 345 -13.46 3.06 1.55
CA SER A 345 -14.66 3.82 1.90
C SER A 345 -14.29 5.22 2.36
N VAL A 346 -15.00 6.21 1.87
CA VAL A 346 -14.83 7.63 2.20
C VAL A 346 -16.18 8.31 2.44
N SER A 347 -16.19 9.30 3.34
CA SER A 347 -17.35 10.18 3.52
C SER A 347 -17.09 11.52 2.84
N GLY A 348 -18.04 11.99 2.04
CA GLY A 348 -17.96 13.27 1.33
C GLY A 348 -17.82 14.47 2.26
N LYS A 349 -18.35 14.40 3.49
CA LYS A 349 -18.23 15.46 4.48
C LYS A 349 -16.81 15.68 5.01
N GLY A 350 -16.00 14.61 5.09
CA GLY A 350 -14.67 14.65 5.70
C GLY A 350 -13.52 14.59 4.73
N THR A 351 -13.79 14.46 3.43
CA THR A 351 -12.77 14.21 2.42
C THR A 351 -12.67 15.38 1.46
N THR A 352 -11.44 15.86 1.24
CA THR A 352 -11.14 16.88 0.22
C THR A 352 -10.88 16.22 -1.13
N GLY A 353 -10.96 16.99 -2.23
CA GLY A 353 -10.63 16.51 -3.57
C GLY A 353 -9.22 15.91 -3.65
N ALA A 354 -8.26 16.50 -2.95
CA ALA A 354 -6.91 15.98 -2.80
C ALA A 354 -6.87 14.62 -2.07
N GLY A 355 -7.70 14.46 -1.03
CA GLY A 355 -7.86 13.18 -0.32
C GLY A 355 -8.58 12.10 -1.13
N LEU A 356 -9.38 12.49 -2.13
CA LEU A 356 -10.02 11.57 -3.07
C LEU A 356 -9.07 11.15 -4.18
N THR A 357 -8.36 12.08 -4.78
CA THR A 357 -7.55 11.84 -5.97
C THR A 357 -6.08 11.65 -5.62
N ALA A 358 -5.32 12.71 -5.53
CA ALA A 358 -3.96 12.70 -5.01
C ALA A 358 -3.51 14.12 -4.63
N SER A 359 -2.53 14.21 -3.75
CA SER A 359 -1.95 15.47 -3.30
C SER A 359 -0.43 15.46 -3.38
N VAL A 360 0.14 16.66 -3.47
CA VAL A 360 1.59 16.85 -3.37
C VAL A 360 1.88 17.42 -1.98
N ILE A 361 2.65 16.68 -1.21
CA ILE A 361 3.08 17.05 0.13
C ILE A 361 4.60 17.25 0.18
N ARG A 362 5.06 18.09 1.09
CA ARG A 362 6.49 18.25 1.31
C ARG A 362 6.95 17.31 2.41
N ASP A 363 7.87 16.42 2.07
CA ASP A 363 8.48 15.51 3.05
C ASP A 363 9.42 16.29 3.97
N GLU A 364 9.21 16.21 5.27
CA GLU A 364 10.01 16.92 6.29
C GLU A 364 11.44 16.35 6.40
N MET A 365 11.65 15.06 6.07
CA MET A 365 12.97 14.45 6.17
C MET A 365 13.89 14.81 5.00
N THR A 366 13.35 14.81 3.80
CA THR A 366 14.13 15.09 2.58
C THR A 366 14.01 16.54 2.13
N GLY A 367 13.01 17.28 2.65
CA GLY A 367 12.65 18.61 2.16
C GLY A 367 12.14 18.62 0.72
N SER A 368 11.95 17.43 0.12
CA SER A 368 11.45 17.25 -1.24
C SER A 368 9.93 17.19 -1.27
N TRP A 369 9.38 17.40 -2.45
CA TRP A 369 7.98 17.18 -2.71
C TRP A 369 7.74 15.70 -2.99
N SER A 370 6.71 15.11 -2.39
CA SER A 370 6.28 13.73 -2.61
C SER A 370 4.81 13.68 -2.97
N LEU A 371 4.41 12.61 -3.66
CA LEU A 371 3.04 12.39 -4.09
C LEU A 371 2.33 11.50 -3.07
N GLU A 372 1.21 11.99 -2.52
CA GLU A 372 0.32 11.21 -1.66
C GLU A 372 -0.91 10.78 -2.47
N ALA A 373 -1.15 9.47 -2.55
CA ALA A 373 -2.31 8.91 -3.23
C ALA A 373 -3.59 9.08 -2.40
N GLY A 374 -4.66 9.55 -3.04
CA GLY A 374 -5.98 9.63 -2.45
C GLY A 374 -6.77 8.33 -2.56
N ALA A 375 -7.99 8.34 -2.01
CA ALA A 375 -8.81 7.14 -1.86
C ALA A 375 -9.11 6.41 -3.18
N MET A 376 -9.37 7.14 -4.26
CA MET A 376 -9.67 6.55 -5.58
C MET A 376 -8.44 5.91 -6.21
N VAL A 377 -7.25 6.53 -6.06
CA VAL A 377 -5.98 5.95 -6.53
C VAL A 377 -5.60 4.72 -5.71
N LEU A 378 -5.81 4.79 -4.38
CA LEU A 378 -5.58 3.64 -3.48
C LEU A 378 -6.51 2.47 -3.80
N ALA A 379 -7.72 2.74 -4.30
CA ALA A 379 -8.70 1.75 -4.73
C ALA A 379 -8.52 1.30 -6.19
N ASN A 380 -7.39 1.63 -6.83
CA ASN A 380 -7.12 1.20 -8.20
C ASN A 380 -7.28 -0.32 -8.37
N ASN A 381 -7.94 -0.76 -9.45
CA ASN A 381 -8.38 -2.14 -9.68
C ASN A 381 -9.30 -2.69 -8.57
N GLY A 382 -10.15 -1.84 -7.99
CA GLY A 382 -11.06 -2.22 -6.92
C GLY A 382 -12.26 -1.28 -6.82
N PHE A 383 -12.78 -1.14 -5.60
CA PHE A 383 -14.02 -0.41 -5.34
C PHE A 383 -13.77 0.83 -4.47
N CYS A 384 -14.36 1.94 -4.85
CA CYS A 384 -14.40 3.15 -4.02
C CYS A 384 -15.85 3.43 -3.62
N PHE A 385 -16.10 3.43 -2.31
CA PHE A 385 -17.41 3.72 -1.74
C PHE A 385 -17.42 5.15 -1.21
N ILE A 386 -18.31 5.99 -1.73
CA ILE A 386 -18.41 7.41 -1.37
C ILE A 386 -19.78 7.68 -0.75
N ASP A 387 -19.81 7.81 0.57
CA ASP A 387 -21.05 8.17 1.27
C ASP A 387 -21.19 9.70 1.40
N GLU A 388 -22.39 10.19 1.53
CA GLU A 388 -22.71 11.63 1.66
C GLU A 388 -22.09 12.51 0.56
N MET A 389 -22.13 12.07 -0.68
CA MET A 389 -21.56 12.80 -1.82
C MET A 389 -22.19 14.21 -1.99
N ASP A 390 -23.41 14.41 -1.53
CA ASP A 390 -24.11 15.70 -1.49
C ASP A 390 -23.41 16.74 -0.59
N LYS A 391 -22.59 16.32 0.38
CA LYS A 391 -21.84 17.20 1.29
C LYS A 391 -20.48 17.65 0.78
N MET A 392 -20.03 17.14 -0.35
CA MET A 392 -18.77 17.54 -0.97
C MET A 392 -18.87 18.94 -1.56
N THR A 393 -17.73 19.66 -1.54
CA THR A 393 -17.62 20.96 -2.23
C THR A 393 -17.65 20.80 -3.75
N THR A 394 -17.95 21.87 -4.48
CA THR A 394 -17.96 21.85 -5.95
C THR A 394 -16.57 21.51 -6.52
N GLU A 395 -15.52 21.99 -5.87
CA GLU A 395 -14.12 21.73 -6.27
C GLU A 395 -13.76 20.25 -6.09
N ASP A 396 -14.16 19.65 -4.95
CA ASP A 396 -13.90 18.24 -4.67
C ASP A 396 -14.65 17.31 -5.64
N ARG A 397 -15.91 17.67 -5.96
CA ARG A 397 -16.70 16.96 -6.99
C ARG A 397 -16.03 17.02 -8.37
N SER A 398 -15.45 18.18 -8.71
CA SER A 398 -14.75 18.35 -9.99
C SER A 398 -13.54 17.46 -10.12
N ALA A 399 -12.80 17.20 -9.04
CA ALA A 399 -11.65 16.32 -9.04
C ALA A 399 -12.01 14.86 -9.41
N MET A 400 -13.26 14.44 -9.20
CA MET A 400 -13.73 13.09 -9.56
C MET A 400 -13.99 12.91 -11.05
N HIS A 401 -14.21 13.99 -11.80
CA HIS A 401 -14.60 13.89 -13.21
C HIS A 401 -13.57 13.13 -14.05
N GLU A 402 -12.29 13.43 -13.88
CA GLU A 402 -11.20 12.77 -14.59
C GLU A 402 -11.10 11.28 -14.22
N CYS A 403 -11.20 10.97 -12.93
CA CYS A 403 -11.16 9.59 -12.45
C CYS A 403 -12.29 8.74 -13.03
N LEU A 404 -13.52 9.24 -13.03
CA LEU A 404 -14.70 8.47 -13.49
C LEU A 404 -14.71 8.28 -15.01
N GLU A 405 -14.16 9.21 -15.79
CA GLU A 405 -14.19 9.16 -17.25
C GLU A 405 -12.94 8.55 -17.86
N GLN A 406 -11.77 9.08 -17.47
CA GLN A 406 -10.47 8.72 -18.06
C GLN A 406 -9.75 7.63 -17.29
N GLN A 407 -10.22 7.31 -16.07
CA GLN A 407 -9.57 6.35 -15.16
C GLN A 407 -8.12 6.74 -14.83
N THR A 408 -7.84 8.04 -14.83
CA THR A 408 -6.55 8.64 -14.50
C THR A 408 -6.73 9.84 -13.59
N VAL A 409 -5.68 10.20 -12.88
CA VAL A 409 -5.55 11.43 -12.10
C VAL A 409 -4.29 12.12 -12.53
N THR A 410 -4.41 13.31 -13.11
CA THR A 410 -3.27 14.12 -13.53
C THR A 410 -2.99 15.21 -12.51
N ILE A 411 -1.76 15.27 -12.01
CA ILE A 411 -1.29 16.28 -11.07
C ILE A 411 -0.15 17.05 -11.71
N ALA A 412 -0.28 18.37 -11.69
CA ALA A 412 0.78 19.30 -12.09
C ALA A 412 0.91 20.39 -11.00
N LYS A 413 1.64 20.08 -9.93
CA LYS A 413 1.87 20.99 -8.78
C LYS A 413 3.31 20.87 -8.28
N ALA A 414 3.89 21.97 -7.82
CA ALA A 414 5.20 22.03 -7.16
C ALA A 414 6.33 21.32 -7.95
N ASN A 415 6.38 21.52 -9.27
CA ASN A 415 7.31 20.89 -10.22
C ASN A 415 7.16 19.37 -10.38
N ILE A 416 6.13 18.76 -9.78
CA ILE A 416 5.79 17.36 -10.04
C ILE A 416 4.67 17.34 -11.08
N GLN A 417 4.92 16.62 -12.17
CA GLN A 417 3.91 16.28 -13.15
C GLN A 417 3.81 14.76 -13.21
N ALA A 418 2.67 14.23 -12.78
CA ALA A 418 2.44 12.79 -12.73
C ALA A 418 1.01 12.46 -13.13
N THR A 419 0.85 11.38 -13.87
CA THR A 419 -0.45 10.79 -14.18
C THR A 419 -0.55 9.44 -13.47
N LEU A 420 -1.46 9.33 -12.52
CA LEU A 420 -1.74 8.12 -11.77
C LEU A 420 -2.91 7.37 -12.39
N ARG A 421 -2.85 6.04 -12.40
CA ARG A 421 -3.99 5.22 -12.80
C ARG A 421 -5.03 5.18 -11.69
N CYS A 422 -6.30 5.24 -12.08
CA CYS A 422 -7.45 5.23 -11.19
C CYS A 422 -8.57 4.40 -11.83
N GLU A 423 -8.28 3.14 -12.16
CA GLU A 423 -9.24 2.17 -12.70
C GLU A 423 -10.08 1.63 -11.54
N THR A 424 -11.09 2.40 -11.12
CA THR A 424 -11.83 2.16 -9.88
C THR A 424 -13.31 2.15 -10.14
N THR A 425 -14.00 1.12 -9.67
CA THR A 425 -15.46 1.04 -9.66
C THR A 425 -16.02 1.87 -8.51
N VAL A 426 -16.92 2.80 -8.80
CA VAL A 426 -17.47 3.72 -7.78
C VAL A 426 -18.90 3.37 -7.45
N LEU A 427 -19.19 3.22 -6.16
CA LEU A 427 -20.55 3.21 -5.61
C LEU A 427 -20.70 4.44 -4.70
N ALA A 428 -21.54 5.38 -5.10
CA ALA A 428 -21.77 6.61 -4.37
C ALA A 428 -23.19 6.67 -3.77
N ALA A 429 -23.32 7.31 -2.60
CA ALA A 429 -24.59 7.60 -1.99
C ALA A 429 -24.73 9.10 -1.75
N ALA A 430 -25.93 9.62 -2.02
CA ALA A 430 -26.28 11.02 -1.81
C ALA A 430 -27.69 11.13 -1.23
N ASN A 431 -27.97 12.24 -0.55
CA ASN A 431 -29.32 12.60 -0.14
C ASN A 431 -29.92 13.59 -1.14
N PRO A 432 -31.26 13.64 -1.27
CA PRO A 432 -31.93 14.66 -2.05
C PRO A 432 -31.66 16.06 -1.52
N LYS A 433 -31.73 17.09 -2.38
CA LYS A 433 -31.46 18.50 -2.06
C LYS A 433 -32.19 19.03 -0.84
N PHE A 434 -33.46 18.61 -0.65
CA PHE A 434 -34.32 19.04 0.47
C PHE A 434 -34.37 18.04 1.64
N GLY A 435 -33.46 17.07 1.64
CA GLY A 435 -33.39 16.02 2.64
C GLY A 435 -34.33 14.84 2.38
N ARG A 436 -35.47 15.04 1.73
CA ARG A 436 -36.41 13.99 1.29
C ARG A 436 -36.88 14.26 -0.13
N PHE A 437 -37.29 13.20 -0.81
CA PHE A 437 -37.94 13.34 -2.11
C PHE A 437 -39.34 13.94 -2.00
N ASP A 438 -39.60 14.97 -2.80
CA ASP A 438 -40.95 15.48 -3.01
C ASP A 438 -41.65 14.64 -4.10
N PRO A 439 -42.80 14.01 -3.81
CA PRO A 439 -43.53 13.22 -4.79
C PRO A 439 -44.04 14.04 -6.01
N TYR A 440 -44.19 15.33 -5.85
CA TYR A 440 -44.77 16.22 -6.87
C TYR A 440 -43.75 16.93 -7.75
N ALA A 441 -42.48 16.97 -7.34
CA ALA A 441 -41.44 17.61 -8.10
C ALA A 441 -40.66 16.62 -8.98
N PRO A 442 -40.11 17.07 -10.15
CA PRO A 442 -39.26 16.24 -10.98
C PRO A 442 -38.01 15.77 -10.23
N ILE A 443 -37.57 14.55 -10.44
CA ILE A 443 -36.43 13.99 -9.73
C ILE A 443 -35.15 14.78 -10.03
N ASN A 444 -34.97 15.25 -11.26
CA ASN A 444 -33.78 16.01 -11.66
C ASN A 444 -33.56 17.30 -10.84
N ASP A 445 -34.63 17.97 -10.44
CA ASP A 445 -34.56 19.24 -9.69
C ASP A 445 -34.23 19.01 -8.21
N GLN A 446 -34.37 17.77 -7.76
CA GLN A 446 -34.14 17.35 -6.39
C GLN A 446 -32.74 16.77 -6.14
N ILE A 447 -31.93 16.69 -7.18
CA ILE A 447 -30.55 16.16 -7.10
C ILE A 447 -29.59 17.35 -7.09
N ASP A 448 -28.84 17.50 -5.99
CA ASP A 448 -27.84 18.57 -5.84
C ASP A 448 -26.46 18.09 -6.34
N LEU A 449 -26.41 17.62 -7.59
CA LEU A 449 -25.16 17.22 -8.25
C LEU A 449 -25.10 17.85 -9.64
N PRO A 450 -23.89 18.26 -10.09
CA PRO A 450 -23.70 18.79 -11.45
C PRO A 450 -24.13 17.76 -12.51
N PRO A 451 -24.86 18.17 -13.56
CA PRO A 451 -25.29 17.25 -14.64
C PRO A 451 -24.12 16.49 -15.27
N ALA A 452 -22.98 17.15 -15.41
CA ALA A 452 -21.75 16.54 -15.91
C ALA A 452 -21.25 15.36 -15.05
N LEU A 453 -21.48 15.39 -13.75
CA LEU A 453 -21.12 14.30 -12.84
C LEU A 453 -22.16 13.18 -12.89
N ILE A 454 -23.44 13.54 -12.91
CA ILE A 454 -24.57 12.59 -13.01
C ILE A 454 -24.42 11.72 -14.27
N SER A 455 -24.06 12.32 -15.42
CA SER A 455 -23.91 11.61 -16.68
C SER A 455 -22.77 10.56 -16.71
N ARG A 456 -21.90 10.56 -15.70
CA ARG A 456 -20.79 9.59 -15.57
C ARG A 456 -21.15 8.35 -14.78
N PHE A 457 -22.30 8.37 -14.10
CA PHE A 457 -22.84 7.20 -13.44
C PHE A 457 -23.65 6.39 -14.46
N ASP A 458 -23.38 5.10 -14.52
CA ASP A 458 -24.05 4.18 -15.45
C ASP A 458 -25.46 3.84 -14.96
N LEU A 459 -25.64 3.70 -13.66
CA LEU A 459 -26.94 3.43 -13.02
C LEU A 459 -27.18 4.39 -11.87
N ILE A 460 -28.41 4.93 -11.84
CA ILE A 460 -28.86 5.86 -10.78
C ILE A 460 -30.15 5.30 -10.19
N PHE A 461 -30.14 5.03 -8.89
CA PHE A 461 -31.29 4.50 -8.16
C PHE A 461 -31.88 5.55 -7.21
N PRO A 462 -33.06 6.09 -7.52
CA PRO A 462 -33.80 6.91 -6.56
C PRO A 462 -34.50 6.00 -5.54
N ILE A 463 -34.05 6.05 -4.30
CA ILE A 463 -34.59 5.28 -3.18
C ILE A 463 -35.52 6.18 -2.39
N LYS A 464 -36.82 6.05 -2.65
CA LYS A 464 -37.89 6.84 -2.01
C LYS A 464 -38.46 6.07 -0.83
N ASP A 465 -38.63 6.75 0.29
CA ASP A 465 -39.35 6.25 1.45
C ASP A 465 -40.81 6.64 1.31
N VAL A 466 -41.60 5.77 0.68
CA VAL A 466 -43.03 5.96 0.50
C VAL A 466 -43.77 5.12 1.53
N PRO A 467 -44.56 5.71 2.44
CA PRO A 467 -45.32 4.98 3.43
C PRO A 467 -46.31 3.98 2.76
N ASP A 468 -46.12 2.69 3.04
CA ASP A 468 -46.93 1.59 2.52
C ASP A 468 -47.15 0.59 3.67
N ARG A 469 -48.34 0.59 4.26
CA ARG A 469 -48.64 -0.24 5.43
C ARG A 469 -48.29 -1.71 5.24
N PHE A 470 -48.52 -2.27 4.07
CA PHE A 470 -48.24 -3.69 3.82
C PHE A 470 -46.73 -3.96 3.77
N LYS A 471 -45.97 -3.09 3.12
CA LYS A 471 -44.50 -3.24 3.06
C LYS A 471 -43.87 -2.95 4.42
N ASP A 472 -44.40 -1.96 5.16
CA ASP A 472 -43.90 -1.59 6.48
C ASP A 472 -44.13 -2.72 7.49
N ASP A 473 -45.29 -3.39 7.44
CA ASP A 473 -45.57 -4.57 8.29
C ASP A 473 -44.58 -5.73 7.95
N LEU A 474 -44.34 -6.01 6.69
CA LEU A 474 -43.36 -7.05 6.27
C LEU A 474 -41.92 -6.69 6.70
N LEU A 475 -41.56 -5.42 6.59
CA LEU A 475 -40.26 -4.92 7.03
C LEU A 475 -40.09 -5.05 8.54
N ALA A 476 -41.13 -4.68 9.29
CA ALA A 476 -41.15 -4.81 10.74
C ALA A 476 -41.03 -6.27 11.18
N ASP A 477 -41.78 -7.18 10.58
CA ASP A 477 -41.68 -8.63 10.84
C ASP A 477 -40.27 -9.16 10.56
N PHE A 478 -39.68 -8.73 9.46
CA PHE A 478 -38.31 -9.11 9.09
C PHE A 478 -37.29 -8.62 10.13
N ILE A 479 -37.38 -7.38 10.55
CA ILE A 479 -36.48 -6.78 11.55
C ILE A 479 -36.66 -7.50 12.90
N LEU A 480 -37.90 -7.75 13.32
CA LEU A 480 -38.21 -8.44 14.58
C LEU A 480 -37.64 -9.88 14.56
N LYS A 481 -37.76 -10.61 13.45
CA LYS A 481 -37.16 -11.95 13.32
C LYS A 481 -35.63 -11.90 13.52
N ILE A 482 -34.95 -10.93 12.88
CA ILE A 482 -33.50 -10.77 13.03
C ILE A 482 -33.13 -10.49 14.49
N HIS A 483 -33.86 -9.62 15.18
CA HIS A 483 -33.58 -9.26 16.58
C HIS A 483 -33.92 -10.39 17.58
N GLN A 484 -34.93 -11.19 17.31
CA GLN A 484 -35.33 -12.29 18.22
C GLN A 484 -34.40 -13.50 18.13
N THR A 485 -33.97 -13.84 16.93
CA THR A 485 -33.21 -15.10 16.72
C THR A 485 -31.72 -14.91 16.87
N ASN A 486 -31.19 -13.68 16.77
CA ASN A 486 -29.76 -13.38 16.60
C ASN A 486 -29.06 -14.28 15.54
N THR A 487 -29.86 -15.04 14.79
CA THR A 487 -29.43 -15.90 13.71
C THR A 487 -30.06 -15.39 12.43
N PHE A 488 -29.22 -14.94 11.53
CA PHE A 488 -29.62 -14.74 10.14
C PHE A 488 -29.88 -16.13 9.55
N ASP A 489 -30.92 -16.28 8.74
CA ASP A 489 -30.94 -17.40 7.81
C ASP A 489 -29.62 -17.35 7.07
N ALA A 490 -28.83 -18.41 7.18
CA ALA A 490 -27.50 -18.47 6.57
C ALA A 490 -27.64 -18.08 5.09
N PRO A 491 -26.87 -17.10 4.59
CA PRO A 491 -26.98 -16.69 3.21
C PRO A 491 -26.78 -17.93 2.33
N PRO A 492 -27.51 -18.08 1.23
CA PRO A 492 -27.39 -19.23 0.34
C PRO A 492 -25.96 -19.50 -0.13
N ILE A 493 -25.13 -18.46 -0.17
CA ILE A 493 -23.70 -18.52 -0.53
C ILE A 493 -22.91 -17.76 0.54
N GLU A 494 -21.85 -18.37 1.05
CA GLU A 494 -20.93 -17.77 2.01
C GLU A 494 -20.23 -16.54 1.43
N THR A 495 -19.97 -15.54 2.25
CA THR A 495 -19.37 -14.27 1.80
C THR A 495 -17.98 -14.47 1.18
N GLU A 496 -17.18 -15.39 1.71
CA GLU A 496 -15.85 -15.71 1.20
C GLU A 496 -15.92 -16.32 -0.21
N LEU A 497 -16.96 -17.09 -0.50
CA LEU A 497 -17.15 -17.68 -1.83
C LEU A 497 -17.66 -16.66 -2.85
N ILE A 498 -18.30 -15.55 -2.41
CA ILE A 498 -18.73 -14.46 -3.30
C ILE A 498 -17.55 -13.52 -3.57
N ARG A 499 -16.65 -13.35 -2.62
CA ARG A 499 -15.43 -12.54 -2.73
C ARG A 499 -14.42 -13.16 -3.69
#